data_e8496ca411603320875dba7e8b80aa62
#
_entry.id   e8496ca411603320875dba7e8b80aa62
#
_cell.length_a   1.000
_cell.length_b   1.000
_cell.length_c   1.000
_cell.angle_alpha   90.00
_cell.angle_beta   90.00
_cell.angle_gamma   90.00
#
_symmetry.space_group_name_H-M   'P 1'
#
loop_
_entity.id
_entity.type
_entity.pdbx_description
1 polymer ?
#
loop_
_entity_poly.entity_id
_entity_poly.type
_entity_poly.pdbx_seq_one_letter_code
_entity_poly.pdbx_strand_id
1 'polypeptide(L)'
;FEADDVIHIKTANYNINTQGSHLYGMSKMSALLKNLESSNDGLDNNIKTLKNNGSFGVLSAKQGNFTEEQAVSIKQRFRDMDEAKGRLSKLTAVSVPVEFTRISLTTQELQPFEYLKYDQQQICNVFGWSNLLLNSDGNMTYNNIKEERKRVVTDNIQPRLELFGDMMTKGFITKFKGYENSVWEFDITELPEMQADYKEMVEWMQKAYLSPNEIRSALKWETSDLEGMDAIWIDAGKKRIDDVTITESEVNKSWDAYN
;
A
#
# COMPACT_ATOMS: atom_id res chain seq x y z
N PHE A 1 20.88 22.54 21.84
CA PHE A 1 21.14 21.09 21.74
C PHE A 1 22.47 20.92 21.04
N GLU A 2 23.33 20.06 21.56
CA GLU A 2 24.53 19.64 20.85
C GLU A 2 24.18 18.59 19.80
N ALA A 3 25.02 18.38 18.77
CA ALA A 3 24.75 17.44 17.72
C ALA A 3 24.57 16.00 18.24
N ASP A 4 25.21 15.68 19.36
CA ASP A 4 25.13 14.38 20.02
C ASP A 4 23.84 14.15 20.81
N ASP A 5 23.06 15.20 21.06
CA ASP A 5 21.77 15.12 21.76
C ASP A 5 20.60 14.80 20.82
N VAL A 6 20.85 14.77 19.51
CA VAL A 6 19.80 14.64 18.49
C VAL A 6 20.04 13.45 17.58
N ILE A 7 19.04 12.59 17.45
CA ILE A 7 19.03 11.49 16.47
C ILE A 7 18.25 11.98 15.25
N HIS A 8 18.96 12.20 14.13
CA HIS A 8 18.34 12.63 12.89
C HIS A 8 18.09 11.45 11.96
N ILE A 9 16.84 10.97 11.92
CA ILE A 9 16.40 9.90 11.01
C ILE A 9 15.86 10.54 9.75
N LYS A 10 16.48 10.27 8.60
CA LYS A 10 16.12 10.87 7.32
C LYS A 10 16.08 9.86 6.20
N THR A 11 15.20 10.09 5.22
CA THR A 11 15.22 9.38 3.94
C THR A 11 16.31 9.97 3.04
N ALA A 12 16.78 9.18 2.06
CA ALA A 12 17.78 9.66 1.11
C ALA A 12 17.25 10.87 0.31
N ASN A 13 18.10 11.89 0.17
CA ASN A 13 17.82 13.06 -0.66
C ASN A 13 18.92 13.20 -1.71
N TYR A 14 18.54 13.06 -2.97
CA TYR A 14 19.45 13.11 -4.11
C TYR A 14 19.70 14.54 -4.63
N ASN A 15 18.99 15.53 -4.13
CA ASN A 15 19.17 16.93 -4.48
C ASN A 15 20.38 17.52 -3.74
N ILE A 16 21.53 17.46 -4.37
CA ILE A 16 22.76 18.08 -3.86
C ILE A 16 22.81 19.49 -4.40
N ASN A 17 22.48 20.47 -3.57
CA ASN A 17 22.61 21.89 -3.89
C ASN A 17 23.52 22.60 -2.91
N THR A 18 23.91 23.82 -3.25
CA THR A 18 24.76 24.68 -2.41
C THR A 18 24.12 25.07 -1.08
N GLN A 19 22.80 24.92 -0.94
CA GLN A 19 22.05 25.22 0.28
C GLN A 19 22.00 24.05 1.26
N GLY A 20 22.65 22.91 0.96
CA GLY A 20 22.71 21.77 1.86
C GLY A 20 21.42 20.96 1.95
N SER A 21 20.57 20.95 0.93
CA SER A 21 19.29 20.21 0.94
C SER A 21 19.49 18.69 1.16
N HIS A 22 20.64 18.14 0.80
CA HIS A 22 21.01 16.74 1.05
C HIS A 22 21.17 16.39 2.53
N LEU A 23 21.29 17.41 3.41
CA LEU A 23 21.34 17.21 4.85
C LEU A 23 19.97 16.83 5.42
N TYR A 24 18.90 17.15 4.72
CA TYR A 24 17.53 16.85 5.10
C TYR A 24 16.95 15.74 4.23
N GLY A 25 15.98 14.99 4.76
CA GLY A 25 15.28 13.96 3.99
C GLY A 25 14.42 14.58 2.87
N MET A 26 14.25 13.85 1.78
CA MET A 26 13.34 14.23 0.70
C MET A 26 11.93 13.68 0.97
N SER A 27 10.93 14.55 0.83
CA SER A 27 9.54 14.13 0.96
C SER A 27 9.13 13.26 -0.24
N LYS A 28 8.48 12.13 0.03
CA LYS A 28 7.87 11.30 -1.03
C LYS A 28 6.79 12.06 -1.80
N MET A 29 6.13 13.04 -1.17
CA MET A 29 5.14 13.90 -1.81
C MET A 29 5.72 14.74 -2.96
N SER A 30 7.01 15.08 -2.92
CA SER A 30 7.63 15.85 -4.01
C SER A 30 7.65 15.09 -5.34
N ALA A 31 7.72 13.76 -5.31
CA ALA A 31 7.62 12.93 -6.50
C ALA A 31 6.18 12.85 -7.05
N LEU A 32 5.18 13.09 -6.19
CA LEU A 32 3.76 12.97 -6.51
C LEU A 32 3.08 14.30 -6.85
N LEU A 33 3.80 15.42 -6.82
CA LEU A 33 3.21 16.75 -7.00
C LEU A 33 2.35 16.84 -8.26
N LYS A 34 2.85 16.36 -9.38
CA LYS A 34 2.10 16.37 -10.66
C LYS A 34 0.86 15.49 -10.64
N ASN A 35 0.92 14.33 -9.99
CA ASN A 35 -0.22 13.45 -9.88
C ASN A 35 -1.30 14.04 -8.96
N LEU A 36 -0.90 14.72 -7.88
CA LEU A 36 -1.82 15.39 -6.98
C LEU A 36 -2.48 16.62 -7.65
N GLU A 37 -1.71 17.40 -8.41
CA GLU A 37 -2.25 18.50 -9.21
C GLU A 37 -3.21 17.98 -10.27
N SER A 38 -2.84 16.92 -11.01
CA SER A 38 -3.70 16.26 -11.99
C SER A 38 -5.02 15.77 -11.39
N SER A 39 -4.94 15.13 -10.22
CA SER A 39 -6.14 14.65 -9.51
C SER A 39 -7.05 15.80 -9.08
N ASN A 40 -6.49 16.88 -8.55
CA ASN A 40 -7.26 18.06 -8.14
C ASN A 40 -7.93 18.73 -9.36
N ASP A 41 -7.18 18.96 -10.42
CA ASP A 41 -7.71 19.55 -11.65
C ASP A 41 -8.77 18.66 -12.29
N GLY A 42 -8.57 17.36 -12.26
CA GLY A 42 -9.54 16.37 -12.74
C GLY A 42 -10.86 16.43 -11.95
N LEU A 43 -10.78 16.48 -10.61
CA LEU A 43 -11.95 16.63 -9.74
C LEU A 43 -12.65 17.97 -9.95
N ASP A 44 -11.90 19.06 -10.05
CA ASP A 44 -12.43 20.39 -10.29
C ASP A 44 -13.14 20.48 -11.65
N ASN A 45 -12.55 19.90 -12.69
CA ASN A 45 -13.14 19.83 -14.01
C ASN A 45 -14.43 19.00 -14.01
N ASN A 46 -14.44 17.87 -13.29
CA ASN A 46 -15.64 17.05 -13.13
C ASN A 46 -16.75 17.83 -12.41
N ILE A 47 -16.44 18.54 -11.33
CA ILE A 47 -17.39 19.40 -10.61
C ILE A 47 -17.93 20.50 -11.52
N LYS A 48 -17.08 21.17 -12.29
CA LYS A 48 -17.50 22.21 -13.26
C LYS A 48 -18.41 21.64 -14.34
N THR A 49 -18.08 20.47 -14.88
CA THR A 49 -18.89 19.79 -15.90
C THR A 49 -20.25 19.39 -15.36
N LEU A 50 -20.31 18.86 -14.14
CA LEU A 50 -21.56 18.52 -13.47
C LEU A 50 -22.41 19.76 -13.16
N LYS A 51 -21.81 20.84 -12.68
CA LYS A 51 -22.50 22.11 -12.41
C LYS A 51 -23.08 22.74 -13.67
N ASN A 52 -22.35 22.64 -14.77
CA ASN A 52 -22.78 23.20 -16.06
C ASN A 52 -23.73 22.28 -16.86
N ASN A 53 -24.15 21.15 -16.28
CA ASN A 53 -25.02 20.16 -16.93
C ASN A 53 -24.50 19.66 -18.29
N GLY A 54 -23.22 19.58 -18.48
CA GLY A 54 -22.61 19.07 -19.70
C GLY A 54 -21.41 19.87 -20.17
N SER A 55 -21.05 19.63 -21.42
CA SER A 55 -19.88 20.21 -22.05
C SER A 55 -20.11 21.65 -22.50
N PHE A 56 -19.02 22.43 -22.48
CA PHE A 56 -19.04 23.79 -23.05
C PHE A 56 -19.17 23.77 -24.57
N GLY A 57 -19.91 24.74 -25.10
CA GLY A 57 -20.07 24.91 -26.52
C GLY A 57 -20.41 26.35 -26.89
N VAL A 58 -20.37 26.62 -28.16
CA VAL A 58 -20.77 27.90 -28.71
C VAL A 58 -22.12 27.74 -29.40
N LEU A 59 -23.03 28.65 -29.09
CA LEU A 59 -24.28 28.81 -29.81
C LEU A 59 -24.06 29.76 -31.00
N SER A 60 -24.25 29.27 -32.19
CA SER A 60 -24.21 30.06 -33.45
C SER A 60 -25.60 30.13 -34.07
N ALA A 61 -25.86 31.17 -34.82
CA ALA A 61 -27.07 31.22 -35.63
C ALA A 61 -26.92 30.24 -36.80
N LYS A 62 -27.95 29.43 -37.07
CA LYS A 62 -27.93 28.46 -38.17
C LYS A 62 -28.02 29.19 -39.54
N GLN A 63 -28.57 30.38 -39.58
CA GLN A 63 -28.63 31.25 -40.74
C GLN A 63 -28.43 32.71 -40.32
N GLY A 64 -27.46 33.40 -40.94
CA GLY A 64 -27.13 34.78 -40.62
C GLY A 64 -26.25 34.90 -39.36
N ASN A 65 -26.18 36.13 -38.82
CA ASN A 65 -25.42 36.44 -37.61
C ASN A 65 -26.37 36.90 -36.52
N PHE A 66 -26.06 36.61 -35.26
CA PHE A 66 -26.78 37.22 -34.13
C PHE A 66 -26.54 38.74 -34.13
N THR A 67 -27.58 39.49 -33.88
CA THR A 67 -27.41 40.86 -33.41
C THR A 67 -26.88 40.88 -32.00
N GLU A 68 -26.18 41.93 -31.61
CA GLU A 68 -25.59 42.07 -30.29
C GLU A 68 -26.62 41.94 -29.18
N GLU A 69 -27.81 42.51 -29.38
CA GLU A 69 -28.96 42.42 -28.46
C GLU A 69 -29.47 40.97 -28.29
N GLN A 70 -29.53 40.22 -29.40
CA GLN A 70 -29.94 38.82 -29.37
C GLN A 70 -28.92 37.95 -28.63
N ALA A 71 -27.62 38.17 -28.83
CA ALA A 71 -26.56 37.47 -28.14
C ALA A 71 -26.60 37.72 -26.63
N VAL A 72 -26.79 38.97 -26.21
CA VAL A 72 -26.96 39.35 -24.79
C VAL A 72 -28.21 38.72 -24.19
N SER A 73 -29.35 38.76 -24.88
CA SER A 73 -30.59 38.16 -24.41
C SER A 73 -30.48 36.64 -24.23
N ILE A 74 -29.84 35.92 -25.15
CA ILE A 74 -29.62 34.49 -25.03
C ILE A 74 -28.71 34.21 -23.84
N LYS A 75 -27.61 34.93 -23.69
CA LYS A 75 -26.69 34.78 -22.57
C LYS A 75 -27.37 35.04 -21.23
N GLN A 76 -28.23 36.05 -21.13
CA GLN A 76 -28.97 36.34 -19.92
C GLN A 76 -29.92 35.19 -19.55
N ARG A 77 -30.71 34.69 -20.51
CA ARG A 77 -31.62 33.56 -20.31
C ARG A 77 -30.91 32.29 -19.82
N PHE A 78 -29.70 32.00 -20.33
CA PHE A 78 -28.89 30.87 -19.82
C PHE A 78 -28.40 31.09 -18.39
N ARG A 79 -28.04 32.32 -18.02
CA ARG A 79 -27.70 32.66 -16.62
C ARG A 79 -28.89 32.51 -15.68
N ASP A 80 -30.07 33.05 -16.07
CA ASP A 80 -31.27 32.93 -15.28
C ASP A 80 -31.70 31.48 -15.06
N MET A 81 -31.40 30.60 -16.01
CA MET A 81 -31.60 29.15 -15.87
C MET A 81 -30.64 28.51 -14.87
N ASP A 82 -29.40 28.95 -14.81
CA ASP A 82 -28.42 28.44 -13.84
C ASP A 82 -28.73 28.87 -12.40
N GLU A 83 -29.23 30.08 -12.25
CA GLU A 83 -29.64 30.65 -10.94
C GLU A 83 -30.93 30.04 -10.41
N ALA A 84 -31.80 29.52 -11.30
CA ALA A 84 -33.06 28.89 -10.93
C ALA A 84 -32.85 27.48 -10.31
N LYS A 85 -32.40 27.47 -9.08
CA LYS A 85 -32.21 26.22 -8.28
C LYS A 85 -33.57 25.49 -8.13
N GLY A 86 -33.69 24.31 -8.71
CA GLY A 86 -34.70 23.33 -8.31
C GLY A 86 -35.86 23.09 -9.27
N ARG A 87 -35.87 23.57 -10.51
CA ARG A 87 -36.93 23.24 -11.48
C ARG A 87 -36.50 22.21 -12.51
N LEU A 88 -37.29 21.15 -12.62
CA LEU A 88 -37.11 19.99 -13.51
C LEU A 88 -37.20 20.29 -15.02
N SER A 89 -37.64 21.49 -15.43
CA SER A 89 -37.85 21.84 -16.82
C SER A 89 -37.01 23.06 -17.22
N LYS A 90 -35.82 22.80 -17.71
CA LYS A 90 -34.93 23.83 -18.27
C LYS A 90 -35.15 23.96 -19.79
N LEU A 91 -36.38 24.23 -20.22
CA LEU A 91 -36.68 24.52 -21.63
C LEU A 91 -36.60 26.02 -21.88
N THR A 92 -35.66 26.41 -22.73
CA THR A 92 -35.54 27.79 -23.19
C THR A 92 -36.00 27.87 -24.65
N ALA A 93 -37.04 28.65 -24.90
CA ALA A 93 -37.47 28.98 -26.27
C ALA A 93 -36.63 30.13 -26.80
N VAL A 94 -36.01 29.94 -27.95
CA VAL A 94 -35.23 30.95 -28.64
C VAL A 94 -35.92 31.24 -29.98
N SER A 95 -36.07 32.53 -30.32
CA SER A 95 -36.82 32.97 -31.49
C SER A 95 -36.03 32.80 -32.81
N VAL A 96 -34.72 32.49 -32.71
CA VAL A 96 -33.82 32.35 -33.85
C VAL A 96 -33.31 30.89 -33.91
N PRO A 97 -33.25 30.26 -35.10
CA PRO A 97 -32.67 28.93 -35.21
C PRO A 97 -31.21 28.96 -34.74
N VAL A 98 -30.88 28.18 -33.74
CA VAL A 98 -29.53 28.10 -33.18
C VAL A 98 -28.94 26.73 -33.42
N GLU A 99 -27.63 26.72 -33.66
CA GLU A 99 -26.81 25.52 -33.71
C GLU A 99 -25.85 25.53 -32.54
N PHE A 100 -25.77 24.43 -31.82
CA PHE A 100 -24.85 24.27 -30.70
C PHE A 100 -23.64 23.48 -31.16
N THR A 101 -22.50 24.17 -31.28
CA THR A 101 -21.23 23.52 -31.60
C THR A 101 -20.48 23.26 -30.31
N ARG A 102 -20.29 21.99 -29.97
CA ARG A 102 -19.52 21.57 -28.80
C ARG A 102 -18.02 21.87 -29.04
N ILE A 103 -17.39 22.54 -28.08
CA ILE A 103 -15.94 22.85 -28.13
C ILE A 103 -15.18 21.97 -27.13
N SER A 104 -15.82 21.55 -26.04
CA SER A 104 -15.20 20.71 -25.02
C SER A 104 -15.38 19.23 -25.31
N LEU A 105 -14.42 18.42 -24.83
CA LEU A 105 -14.54 16.97 -24.81
C LEU A 105 -15.72 16.54 -23.92
N THR A 106 -16.33 15.41 -24.25
CA THR A 106 -17.38 14.82 -23.40
C THR A 106 -16.77 14.25 -22.14
N THR A 107 -17.58 14.06 -21.10
CA THR A 107 -17.17 13.38 -19.86
C THR A 107 -16.64 11.97 -20.13
N GLN A 108 -17.20 11.30 -21.16
CA GLN A 108 -16.72 9.96 -21.58
C GLN A 108 -15.34 10.04 -22.29
N GLU A 109 -15.09 11.07 -23.08
CA GLU A 109 -13.80 11.26 -23.75
C GLU A 109 -12.68 11.68 -22.78
N LEU A 110 -13.03 12.36 -21.69
CA LEU A 110 -12.09 12.75 -20.64
C LEU A 110 -11.73 11.59 -19.70
N GLN A 111 -12.55 10.54 -19.61
CA GLN A 111 -12.35 9.38 -18.73
C GLN A 111 -11.81 9.75 -17.33
N PRO A 112 -12.42 10.71 -16.61
CA PRO A 112 -11.85 11.27 -15.38
C PRO A 112 -11.62 10.22 -14.29
N PHE A 113 -12.41 9.14 -14.27
CA PHE A 113 -12.27 8.06 -13.30
C PHE A 113 -11.06 7.17 -13.56
N GLU A 114 -10.65 6.98 -14.81
CA GLU A 114 -9.46 6.21 -15.14
C GLU A 114 -8.18 6.95 -14.75
N TYR A 115 -8.14 8.27 -14.98
CA TYR A 115 -7.02 9.11 -14.52
C TYR A 115 -6.91 9.10 -13.00
N LEU A 116 -8.01 9.21 -12.27
CA LEU A 116 -8.01 9.15 -10.81
C LEU A 116 -7.53 7.79 -10.29
N LYS A 117 -7.92 6.69 -10.93
CA LYS A 117 -7.41 5.34 -10.60
C LYS A 117 -5.90 5.24 -10.85
N TYR A 118 -5.42 5.78 -11.97
CA TYR A 118 -4.00 5.81 -12.28
C TYR A 118 -3.21 6.63 -11.25
N ASP A 119 -3.66 7.84 -10.93
CA ASP A 119 -3.03 8.70 -9.92
C ASP A 119 -3.00 8.02 -8.55
N GLN A 120 -4.09 7.37 -8.15
CA GLN A 120 -4.16 6.56 -6.93
C GLN A 120 -3.11 5.45 -6.93
N GLN A 121 -2.95 4.75 -8.06
CA GLN A 121 -1.93 3.70 -8.19
C GLN A 121 -0.51 4.27 -8.07
N GLN A 122 -0.24 5.46 -8.65
CA GLN A 122 1.06 6.11 -8.50
C GLN A 122 1.34 6.52 -7.05
N ILE A 123 0.33 7.03 -6.35
CA ILE A 123 0.45 7.34 -4.91
C ILE A 123 0.79 6.07 -4.13
N CYS A 124 0.07 4.97 -4.36
CA CYS A 124 0.35 3.69 -3.73
C CYS A 124 1.78 3.22 -3.99
N ASN A 125 2.24 3.28 -5.24
CA ASN A 125 3.58 2.87 -5.63
C ASN A 125 4.67 3.65 -4.89
N VAL A 126 4.54 4.97 -4.79
CA VAL A 126 5.53 5.83 -4.11
C VAL A 126 5.55 5.59 -2.60
N PHE A 127 4.40 5.31 -1.99
CA PHE A 127 4.33 4.99 -0.56
C PHE A 127 4.62 3.52 -0.27
N GLY A 128 4.70 2.64 -1.28
CA GLY A 128 4.86 1.20 -1.12
C GLY A 128 3.60 0.56 -0.53
N TRP A 129 2.43 1.09 -0.86
CA TRP A 129 1.14 0.54 -0.45
C TRP A 129 0.52 -0.27 -1.58
N SER A 130 -0.26 -1.29 -1.25
CA SER A 130 -0.98 -2.05 -2.27
C SER A 130 -2.27 -1.33 -2.69
N ASN A 131 -2.41 -1.04 -3.98
CA ASN A 131 -3.64 -0.49 -4.53
C ASN A 131 -4.82 -1.46 -4.37
N LEU A 132 -4.54 -2.76 -4.32
CA LEU A 132 -5.54 -3.81 -4.13
C LEU A 132 -6.22 -3.72 -2.76
N LEU A 133 -5.51 -3.24 -1.73
CA LEU A 133 -6.07 -3.04 -0.39
C LEU A 133 -6.98 -1.80 -0.29
N LEU A 134 -6.86 -0.84 -1.22
CA LEU A 134 -7.69 0.36 -1.25
C LEU A 134 -8.96 0.17 -2.10
N ASN A 135 -8.85 -0.60 -3.18
CA ASN A 135 -9.94 -0.86 -4.10
C ASN A 135 -10.41 -2.31 -3.94
N SER A 136 -11.47 -2.51 -3.20
CA SER A 136 -12.20 -3.78 -3.18
C SER A 136 -13.07 -3.92 -4.45
N ASP A 137 -12.45 -3.98 -5.63
CA ASP A 137 -13.15 -4.46 -6.81
C ASP A 137 -13.48 -5.93 -6.53
N GLY A 138 -14.76 -6.26 -6.34
CA GLY A 138 -15.32 -7.47 -5.75
C GLY A 138 -14.89 -8.85 -6.27
N ASN A 139 -13.78 -8.93 -6.97
CA ASN A 139 -13.17 -10.17 -7.52
C ASN A 139 -11.95 -10.66 -6.72
N MET A 140 -11.65 -10.07 -5.57
CA MET A 140 -10.50 -10.51 -4.79
C MET A 140 -10.85 -11.66 -3.85
N THR A 141 -10.07 -12.73 -3.91
CA THR A 141 -10.17 -13.81 -2.93
C THR A 141 -9.57 -13.37 -1.61
N TYR A 142 -10.10 -13.91 -0.50
CA TYR A 142 -9.59 -13.66 0.85
C TYR A 142 -8.07 -13.91 0.97
N ASN A 143 -7.58 -14.94 0.30
CA ASN A 143 -6.16 -15.29 0.31
C ASN A 143 -5.30 -14.19 -0.35
N ASN A 144 -5.74 -13.61 -1.46
CA ASN A 144 -4.98 -12.54 -2.13
C ASN A 144 -4.88 -11.30 -1.24
N ILE A 145 -5.95 -10.96 -0.51
CA ILE A 145 -5.95 -9.83 0.43
C ILE A 145 -4.97 -10.08 1.58
N LYS A 146 -4.93 -11.31 2.10
CA LYS A 146 -4.01 -11.69 3.17
C LYS A 146 -2.56 -11.59 2.72
N GLU A 147 -2.24 -12.14 1.55
CA GLU A 147 -0.89 -12.06 0.97
C GLU A 147 -0.46 -10.61 0.69
N GLU A 148 -1.36 -9.77 0.17
CA GLU A 148 -1.05 -8.36 -0.06
C GLU A 148 -0.82 -7.58 1.26
N ARG A 149 -1.56 -7.86 2.31
CA ARG A 149 -1.30 -7.27 3.63
C ARG A 149 0.07 -7.67 4.15
N LYS A 150 0.41 -8.94 4.08
CA LYS A 150 1.72 -9.46 4.45
C LYS A 150 2.82 -8.76 3.66
N ARG A 151 2.67 -8.65 2.34
CA ARG A 151 3.61 -7.98 1.46
C ARG A 151 3.83 -6.51 1.85
N VAL A 152 2.78 -5.78 2.20
CA VAL A 152 2.92 -4.40 2.71
C VAL A 152 3.76 -4.36 3.99
N VAL A 153 3.58 -5.32 4.88
CA VAL A 153 4.38 -5.40 6.11
C VAL A 153 5.84 -5.70 5.79
N THR A 154 6.12 -6.74 5.00
CA THR A 154 7.50 -7.20 4.71
C THR A 154 8.27 -6.24 3.82
N ASP A 155 7.64 -5.70 2.76
CA ASP A 155 8.34 -4.91 1.75
C ASP A 155 8.40 -3.41 2.09
N ASN A 156 7.49 -2.92 2.94
CA ASN A 156 7.39 -1.49 3.21
C ASN A 156 7.57 -1.13 4.69
N ILE A 157 6.92 -1.83 5.61
CA ILE A 157 6.95 -1.49 7.04
C ILE A 157 8.25 -1.99 7.67
N GLN A 158 8.59 -3.25 7.47
CA GLN A 158 9.77 -3.88 8.08
C GLN A 158 11.08 -3.14 7.77
N PRO A 159 11.41 -2.79 6.50
CA PRO A 159 12.67 -2.07 6.22
C PRO A 159 12.76 -0.70 6.89
N ARG A 160 11.60 -0.07 7.14
CA ARG A 160 11.57 1.22 7.87
C ARG A 160 11.76 1.05 9.36
N LEU A 161 11.19 -0.01 9.93
CA LEU A 161 11.40 -0.37 11.33
C LEU A 161 12.87 -0.75 11.59
N GLU A 162 13.49 -1.50 10.67
CA GLU A 162 14.91 -1.83 10.73
C GLU A 162 15.80 -0.59 10.68
N LEU A 163 15.53 0.32 9.73
CA LEU A 163 16.25 1.61 9.65
C LEU A 163 16.10 2.41 10.96
N PHE A 164 14.89 2.46 11.51
CA PHE A 164 14.62 3.16 12.76
C PHE A 164 15.34 2.47 13.93
N GLY A 165 15.29 1.14 14.02
CA GLY A 165 15.98 0.34 15.03
C GLY A 165 17.50 0.55 15.01
N ASP A 166 18.09 0.52 13.81
CA ASP A 166 19.52 0.79 13.62
C ASP A 166 19.94 2.18 14.11
N MET A 167 19.14 3.20 13.78
CA MET A 167 19.41 4.57 14.20
C MET A 167 19.24 4.73 15.72
N MET A 168 18.23 4.08 16.32
CA MET A 168 18.04 4.07 17.77
C MET A 168 19.16 3.32 18.49
N THR A 169 19.60 2.19 17.95
CA THR A 169 20.74 1.44 18.48
C THR A 169 21.99 2.31 18.51
N LYS A 170 22.37 2.90 17.37
CA LYS A 170 23.59 3.71 17.24
C LYS A 170 23.52 5.05 17.99
N GLY A 171 22.36 5.72 17.94
CA GLY A 171 22.22 7.07 18.47
C GLY A 171 21.80 7.13 19.94
N PHE A 172 21.17 6.07 20.46
CA PHE A 172 20.62 6.05 21.81
C PHE A 172 21.16 4.92 22.68
N ILE A 173 20.96 3.65 22.29
CA ILE A 173 21.24 2.51 23.14
C ILE A 173 22.73 2.40 23.50
N THR A 174 23.61 2.52 22.51
CA THR A 174 25.07 2.42 22.72
C THR A 174 25.67 3.50 23.62
N LYS A 175 24.91 4.59 23.91
CA LYS A 175 25.33 5.64 24.83
C LYS A 175 25.16 5.25 26.30
N PHE A 176 24.36 4.21 26.60
CA PHE A 176 24.17 3.75 27.98
C PHE A 176 25.25 2.75 28.35
N LYS A 177 25.91 3.02 29.47
CA LYS A 177 26.96 2.16 30.02
C LYS A 177 26.39 0.77 30.36
N GLY A 178 26.99 -0.27 29.81
CA GLY A 178 26.56 -1.65 29.99
C GLY A 178 25.63 -2.18 28.90
N TYR A 179 25.23 -1.33 27.94
CA TYR A 179 24.38 -1.71 26.80
C TYR A 179 25.05 -1.50 25.44
N GLU A 180 26.39 -1.41 25.43
CA GLU A 180 27.18 -1.12 24.22
C GLU A 180 27.00 -2.16 23.11
N ASN A 181 26.69 -3.43 23.50
CA ASN A 181 26.45 -4.54 22.57
C ASN A 181 24.96 -4.88 22.40
N SER A 182 24.05 -4.03 22.90
CA SER A 182 22.63 -4.25 22.77
C SER A 182 22.09 -3.66 21.48
N VAL A 183 21.09 -4.28 20.90
CA VAL A 183 20.43 -3.88 19.65
C VAL A 183 18.95 -3.63 19.92
N TRP A 184 18.43 -2.57 19.33
CA TRP A 184 16.99 -2.30 19.33
C TRP A 184 16.36 -2.96 18.11
N GLU A 185 15.50 -3.92 18.32
CA GLU A 185 14.72 -4.57 17.27
C GLU A 185 13.22 -4.43 17.53
N PHE A 186 12.44 -4.36 16.45
CA PHE A 186 10.99 -4.41 16.53
C PHE A 186 10.53 -5.85 16.32
N ASP A 187 9.73 -6.36 17.22
CA ASP A 187 9.11 -7.67 17.08
C ASP A 187 7.84 -7.54 16.20
N ILE A 188 7.93 -8.04 14.98
CA ILE A 188 6.80 -8.10 14.04
C ILE A 188 6.07 -9.43 14.10
N THR A 189 6.50 -10.38 14.94
CA THR A 189 5.93 -11.73 15.01
C THR A 189 4.52 -11.75 15.55
N GLU A 190 4.17 -10.75 16.38
CA GLU A 190 2.82 -10.59 16.95
C GLU A 190 1.79 -10.05 15.96
N LEU A 191 2.22 -9.57 14.78
CA LEU A 191 1.30 -9.06 13.78
C LEU A 191 0.44 -10.20 13.21
N PRO A 192 -0.89 -10.04 13.16
CA PRO A 192 -1.80 -11.08 12.66
C PRO A 192 -1.46 -11.58 11.25
N GLU A 193 -0.91 -10.70 10.42
CA GLU A 193 -0.48 -10.99 9.05
C GLU A 193 0.69 -11.97 9.01
N MET A 194 1.53 -11.97 10.05
CA MET A 194 2.74 -12.79 10.14
C MET A 194 2.51 -14.11 10.89
N GLN A 195 1.50 -14.19 11.76
CA GLN A 195 1.24 -15.38 12.60
C GLN A 195 0.99 -16.67 11.81
N ALA A 196 0.37 -16.58 10.63
CA ALA A 196 0.12 -17.75 9.80
C ALA A 196 1.42 -18.38 9.27
N ASP A 197 2.41 -17.54 8.95
CA ASP A 197 3.72 -17.98 8.43
C ASP A 197 4.54 -18.64 9.52
N TYR A 198 4.46 -18.13 10.76
CA TYR A 198 5.11 -18.78 11.90
C TYR A 198 4.55 -20.17 12.16
N LYS A 199 3.25 -20.37 12.00
CA LYS A 199 2.65 -21.70 12.10
C LYS A 199 3.20 -22.64 11.04
N GLU A 200 3.23 -22.23 9.79
CA GLU A 200 3.77 -23.02 8.69
C GLU A 200 5.28 -23.31 8.89
N MET A 201 6.04 -22.30 9.36
CA MET A 201 7.44 -22.45 9.69
C MET A 201 7.68 -23.47 10.81
N VAL A 202 6.89 -23.40 11.88
CA VAL A 202 6.96 -24.40 12.99
C VAL A 202 6.62 -25.79 12.49
N GLU A 203 5.56 -25.94 11.69
CA GLU A 203 5.18 -27.23 11.10
C GLU A 203 6.28 -27.79 10.19
N TRP A 204 6.94 -26.93 9.41
CA TRP A 204 8.08 -27.31 8.59
C TRP A 204 9.28 -27.74 9.44
N MET A 205 9.63 -26.97 10.47
CA MET A 205 10.74 -27.26 11.39
C MET A 205 10.52 -28.59 12.11
N GLN A 206 9.30 -28.88 12.54
CA GLN A 206 8.95 -30.18 13.13
C GLN A 206 9.12 -31.33 12.14
N LYS A 207 8.72 -31.14 10.88
CA LYS A 207 8.92 -32.13 9.81
C LYS A 207 10.39 -32.31 9.43
N ALA A 208 11.21 -31.27 9.62
CA ALA A 208 12.66 -31.33 9.42
C ALA A 208 13.41 -31.95 10.61
N TYR A 209 12.69 -32.47 11.61
CA TYR A 209 13.25 -33.10 12.81
C TYR A 209 14.19 -32.20 13.62
N LEU A 210 13.90 -30.88 13.69
CA LEU A 210 14.59 -29.98 14.61
C LEU A 210 14.17 -30.27 16.05
N SER A 211 15.12 -30.10 16.99
CA SER A 211 14.81 -30.18 18.41
C SER A 211 13.89 -29.05 18.87
N PRO A 212 13.11 -29.22 19.95
CA PRO A 212 12.29 -28.15 20.49
C PRO A 212 13.06 -26.86 20.82
N ASN A 213 14.30 -26.95 21.31
CA ASN A 213 15.14 -25.79 21.61
C ASN A 213 15.65 -25.11 20.33
N GLU A 214 15.98 -25.85 19.27
CA GLU A 214 16.30 -25.27 17.98
C GLU A 214 15.12 -24.50 17.36
N ILE A 215 13.90 -25.04 17.47
CA ILE A 215 12.66 -24.37 17.04
C ILE A 215 12.42 -23.10 17.85
N ARG A 216 12.56 -23.16 19.19
CA ARG A 216 12.43 -21.99 20.07
C ARG A 216 13.44 -20.92 19.74
N SER A 217 14.71 -21.32 19.54
CA SER A 217 15.80 -20.41 19.16
C SER A 217 15.54 -19.74 17.79
N ALA A 218 15.06 -20.49 16.80
CA ALA A 218 14.70 -19.95 15.48
C ALA A 218 13.55 -18.96 15.55
N LEU A 219 12.63 -19.15 16.50
CA LEU A 219 11.52 -18.23 16.78
C LEU A 219 11.91 -17.07 17.71
N LYS A 220 13.19 -16.97 18.09
CA LYS A 220 13.70 -15.98 19.07
C LYS A 220 13.06 -16.11 20.46
N TRP A 221 12.58 -17.32 20.81
CA TRP A 221 12.06 -17.62 22.14
C TRP A 221 13.21 -18.14 23.03
N GLU A 222 13.05 -17.95 24.35
CA GLU A 222 14.02 -18.51 25.31
C GLU A 222 14.06 -20.04 25.22
N THR A 223 15.26 -20.60 25.24
CA THR A 223 15.47 -22.03 25.32
C THR A 223 15.08 -22.56 26.70
N SER A 224 14.74 -23.82 26.79
CA SER A 224 14.33 -24.47 28.06
C SER A 224 15.31 -25.55 28.43
N ASP A 225 15.72 -25.59 29.70
CA ASP A 225 16.65 -26.58 30.26
C ASP A 225 15.95 -27.91 30.66
N LEU A 226 14.68 -28.09 30.28
CA LEU A 226 13.94 -29.32 30.57
C LEU A 226 14.53 -30.49 29.76
N GLU A 227 14.54 -31.66 30.42
CA GLU A 227 15.03 -32.88 29.78
C GLU A 227 14.27 -33.20 28.49
N GLY A 228 14.99 -33.48 27.41
CA GLY A 228 14.43 -33.80 26.10
C GLY A 228 14.18 -32.61 25.18
N MET A 229 14.41 -31.36 25.61
CA MET A 229 14.23 -30.19 24.77
C MET A 229 15.27 -30.06 23.67
N ASP A 230 16.46 -30.65 23.87
CA ASP A 230 17.53 -30.70 22.83
C ASP A 230 17.50 -32.02 22.05
N ALA A 231 16.59 -32.92 22.35
CA ALA A 231 16.48 -34.21 21.69
C ALA A 231 15.65 -34.07 20.38
N ILE A 232 16.05 -34.85 19.37
CA ILE A 232 15.29 -34.95 18.12
C ILE A 232 14.17 -35.97 18.32
N TRP A 233 12.94 -35.57 17.99
CA TRP A 233 11.74 -36.40 18.13
C TRP A 233 11.24 -36.84 16.75
N ILE A 234 11.04 -38.16 16.59
CA ILE A 234 10.52 -38.73 15.34
C ILE A 234 9.03 -39.02 15.49
N ASP A 235 8.26 -38.81 14.42
CA ASP A 235 6.79 -38.91 14.40
C ASP A 235 6.20 -40.29 14.71
N ALA A 236 6.98 -41.35 14.73
CA ALA A 236 6.54 -42.71 15.13
C ALA A 236 6.18 -42.79 16.61
N GLY A 237 5.13 -42.05 17.00
CA GLY A 237 4.68 -41.96 18.39
C GLY A 237 5.51 -41.00 19.24
N LYS A 238 6.23 -40.04 18.62
CA LYS A 238 7.12 -39.05 19.26
C LYS A 238 8.14 -39.72 20.21
N LYS A 239 8.86 -40.69 19.68
CA LYS A 239 10.00 -41.30 20.38
C LYS A 239 11.26 -40.48 20.10
N ARG A 240 12.18 -40.45 21.08
CA ARG A 240 13.51 -39.89 20.92
C ARG A 240 14.28 -40.75 19.94
N ILE A 241 15.15 -40.16 19.11
CA ILE A 241 15.98 -40.91 18.18
C ILE A 241 16.91 -41.89 18.90
N ASP A 242 17.34 -41.53 20.10
CA ASP A 242 18.22 -42.35 20.95
C ASP A 242 17.52 -43.58 21.51
N ASP A 243 16.18 -43.56 21.63
CA ASP A 243 15.35 -44.65 22.13
C ASP A 243 14.94 -45.64 21.03
N VAL A 244 15.26 -45.34 19.75
CA VAL A 244 15.02 -46.23 18.62
C VAL A 244 16.16 -47.23 18.56
N THR A 245 16.22 -48.17 19.51
CA THR A 245 16.99 -49.36 19.38
C THR A 245 16.38 -50.23 18.30
N ILE A 246 16.99 -50.26 17.14
CA ILE A 246 16.73 -51.28 16.12
C ILE A 246 17.22 -52.59 16.71
N THR A 247 16.31 -53.33 17.31
CA THR A 247 16.65 -54.70 17.79
C THR A 247 16.95 -55.52 16.58
N GLU A 248 18.14 -56.19 16.57
CA GLU A 248 18.55 -57.11 15.47
C GLU A 248 17.49 -58.15 15.13
N SER A 249 16.53 -58.41 16.07
CA SER A 249 15.41 -59.29 15.85
C SER A 249 14.37 -58.75 14.82
N GLU A 250 14.27 -57.44 14.63
CA GLU A 250 13.32 -56.85 13.65
C GLU A 250 13.94 -56.78 12.25
N VAL A 251 15.25 -56.62 12.16
CA VAL A 251 15.97 -56.66 10.89
C VAL A 251 15.94 -58.11 10.31
N ASN A 252 16.14 -59.11 11.14
CA ASN A 252 16.07 -60.50 10.65
C ASN A 252 14.66 -60.90 10.22
N LYS A 253 13.62 -60.46 10.87
CA LYS A 253 12.21 -60.70 10.39
C LYS A 253 11.90 -60.10 9.04
N SER A 254 12.48 -58.98 8.69
CA SER A 254 12.29 -58.36 7.37
C SER A 254 13.04 -59.12 6.26
N TRP A 255 14.18 -59.75 6.54
CA TRP A 255 14.95 -60.56 5.59
C TRP A 255 14.30 -61.92 5.35
N ASP A 256 13.71 -62.54 6.38
CA ASP A 256 13.02 -63.83 6.25
C ASP A 256 11.62 -63.70 5.53
N ALA A 257 11.09 -62.53 5.40
CA ALA A 257 9.84 -62.28 4.66
C ALA A 257 10.03 -62.07 3.15
N TYR A 258 11.29 -61.93 2.69
CA TYR A 258 11.66 -61.74 1.27
C TYR A 258 12.34 -62.95 0.65
N ASN A 259 12.59 -64.05 1.36
CA ASN A 259 13.03 -65.36 0.89
C ASN A 259 11.90 -66.37 1.00
#